data_501592ff2e157ea097d07528b982284c
#
_entry.id   501592ff2e157ea097d07528b982284c
#
_cell.length_a   1.000
_cell.length_b   1.000
_cell.length_c   1.000
_cell.angle_alpha   90.00
_cell.angle_beta   90.00
_cell.angle_gamma   90.00
#
_symmetry.space_group_name_H-M   'P 1'
#
loop_
_entity.id
_entity.type
_entity.pdbx_description
1 polymer ?
#
loop_
_entity_poly.entity_id
_entity_poly.type
_entity_poly.pdbx_seq_one_letter_code
_entity_poly.pdbx_strand_id
1 'polypeptide(L)'
;MYRAVTTCEVWDGLSTAFWEDRWLSMGTRKDLFPLQYTHTTTKDITVAMAVEGGIERYLVPRLTTRAAAELEQLRQILTRVRLHPGDDRKSLPLCDAEGVLRAGPAYQLSMVAAGAPPCDFHAFVWGNRAPPKVQFFAWLLVQERIQCRANLLKKNVVQDATCEVCRAGVEDCDHLLFRCPFSSSVWTSLHVDTAGCSVRHLWCVPRPDAVLEKYYNCFIFLICWQLWKHRNGVIFQSLDPSLTRFWADCIEEAKLWPSRWPRADRCVAEGWCQSLSPM
;
A
#
# COMPACT_ATOMS: atom_id res chain seq x y z
N MET A 1 -6.88 3.29 18.00
CA MET A 1 -6.55 3.79 16.65
C MET A 1 -7.64 4.70 16.07
N TYR A 2 -8.91 4.29 15.98
CA TYR A 2 -10.00 5.13 15.44
C TYR A 2 -10.06 6.53 16.10
N ARG A 3 -10.14 6.62 17.42
CA ARG A 3 -10.21 7.88 18.17
C ARG A 3 -8.97 8.77 18.02
N ALA A 4 -7.81 8.20 17.74
CA ALA A 4 -6.57 8.97 17.58
C ALA A 4 -6.51 9.78 16.26
N VAL A 5 -7.29 9.40 15.26
CA VAL A 5 -7.31 10.02 13.93
C VAL A 5 -8.62 10.74 13.62
N THR A 6 -9.67 10.52 14.44
CA THR A 6 -10.94 11.22 14.29
C THR A 6 -10.86 12.58 14.95
N THR A 7 -11.24 13.63 14.26
CA THR A 7 -11.46 14.97 14.81
C THR A 7 -12.94 15.20 15.04
N CYS A 8 -13.29 15.85 16.14
CA CYS A 8 -14.66 16.17 16.48
C CYS A 8 -14.87 17.66 16.44
N GLU A 9 -15.80 18.13 15.62
CA GLU A 9 -16.34 19.47 15.67
C GLU A 9 -17.51 19.46 16.64
N VAL A 10 -17.32 20.15 17.78
CA VAL A 10 -18.29 20.15 18.87
C VAL A 10 -19.34 21.22 18.62
N TRP A 11 -20.61 20.84 18.66
CA TRP A 11 -21.77 21.72 18.62
C TRP A 11 -22.48 21.74 19.98
N ASP A 12 -23.29 20.74 20.29
CA ASP A 12 -23.94 20.63 21.60
C ASP A 12 -23.09 19.91 22.65
N GLY A 13 -22.05 19.19 22.22
CA GLY A 13 -21.13 18.46 23.09
C GLY A 13 -21.70 17.22 23.74
N LEU A 14 -22.90 16.78 23.36
CA LEU A 14 -23.59 15.63 23.99
C LEU A 14 -23.02 14.29 23.54
N SER A 15 -22.51 14.20 22.30
CA SER A 15 -21.98 12.96 21.73
C SER A 15 -20.44 12.87 21.71
N THR A 16 -19.74 13.92 22.10
CA THR A 16 -18.27 13.98 22.10
C THR A 16 -17.72 13.64 23.48
N ALA A 17 -16.89 12.59 23.56
CA ALA A 17 -16.21 12.19 24.79
C ALA A 17 -15.13 13.23 25.17
N PHE A 18 -15.25 13.79 26.37
CA PHE A 18 -14.39 14.88 26.83
C PHE A 18 -12.89 14.50 26.84
N TRP A 19 -12.55 13.38 27.42
CA TRP A 19 -11.17 12.96 27.61
C TRP A 19 -10.54 12.32 26.38
N GLU A 20 -11.30 11.56 25.62
CA GLU A 20 -10.75 10.64 24.63
C GLU A 20 -10.90 11.11 23.18
N ASP A 21 -11.90 11.96 22.88
CA ASP A 21 -12.09 12.47 21.53
C ASP A 21 -11.20 13.70 21.28
N ARG A 22 -10.77 13.88 20.03
CA ARG A 22 -9.97 15.02 19.60
C ARG A 22 -10.90 16.16 19.14
N TRP A 23 -11.44 16.89 20.09
CA TRP A 23 -12.34 18.02 19.84
C TRP A 23 -11.67 19.40 19.91
N LEU A 24 -10.35 19.43 20.21
CA LEU A 24 -9.49 20.59 20.06
C LEU A 24 -8.26 20.20 19.25
N SER A 25 -7.67 21.16 18.52
CA SER A 25 -6.52 20.95 17.62
C SER A 25 -5.27 20.36 18.30
N MET A 26 -5.13 20.55 19.60
CA MET A 26 -3.94 20.16 20.37
C MET A 26 -3.88 18.67 20.77
N GLY A 27 -4.86 17.83 20.39
CA GLY A 27 -4.89 16.40 20.76
C GLY A 27 -6.00 16.04 21.76
N THR A 28 -5.92 14.84 22.33
CA THR A 28 -6.92 14.39 23.35
C THR A 28 -6.66 15.04 24.70
N ARG A 29 -7.71 15.25 25.48
CA ARG A 29 -7.56 15.87 26.81
C ARG A 29 -6.80 14.96 27.79
N LYS A 30 -6.96 13.65 27.68
CA LYS A 30 -6.22 12.70 28.52
C LYS A 30 -4.70 12.75 28.31
N ASP A 31 -4.26 13.05 27.08
CA ASP A 31 -2.83 13.10 26.74
C ASP A 31 -2.22 14.46 27.17
N LEU A 32 -3.02 15.53 27.10
CA LEU A 32 -2.58 16.89 27.50
C LEU A 32 -2.66 17.15 29.00
N PHE A 33 -3.61 16.51 29.70
CA PHE A 33 -3.85 16.67 31.14
C PHE A 33 -3.90 15.30 31.82
N PRO A 34 -2.80 14.55 31.80
CA PRO A 34 -2.77 13.17 32.31
C PRO A 34 -3.05 13.08 33.80
N LEU A 35 -2.64 14.08 34.60
CA LEU A 35 -2.92 14.10 36.04
C LEU A 35 -4.42 14.31 36.30
N GLN A 36 -5.06 15.21 35.56
CA GLN A 36 -6.51 15.38 35.67
C GLN A 36 -7.26 14.10 35.28
N TYR A 37 -6.85 13.46 34.18
CA TYR A 37 -7.43 12.20 33.75
C TYR A 37 -7.33 11.10 34.81
N THR A 38 -6.18 11.01 35.53
CA THR A 38 -6.01 10.02 36.62
C THR A 38 -6.81 10.36 37.87
N HIS A 39 -7.07 11.65 38.12
CA HIS A 39 -7.89 12.12 39.26
C HIS A 39 -9.39 12.19 38.94
N THR A 40 -9.81 11.79 37.74
CA THR A 40 -11.22 11.77 37.34
C THR A 40 -11.93 10.55 37.93
N THR A 41 -13.05 10.76 38.60
CA THR A 41 -13.90 9.71 39.18
C THR A 41 -14.75 9.01 38.14
N THR A 42 -15.16 9.73 37.06
CA THR A 42 -16.01 9.23 35.98
C THR A 42 -15.37 9.63 34.66
N LYS A 43 -14.84 8.66 33.90
CA LYS A 43 -14.12 8.92 32.65
C LYS A 43 -15.03 9.14 31.44
N ASP A 44 -16.25 8.64 31.50
CA ASP A 44 -17.22 8.68 30.38
C ASP A 44 -18.08 9.97 30.43
N ILE A 45 -17.43 11.13 30.64
CA ILE A 45 -18.10 12.43 30.58
C ILE A 45 -18.03 12.99 29.15
N THR A 46 -19.10 13.72 28.80
CA THR A 46 -19.15 14.43 27.50
C THR A 46 -18.61 15.86 27.63
N VAL A 47 -18.39 16.51 26.49
CA VAL A 47 -17.95 17.91 26.48
C VAL A 47 -19.00 18.82 27.11
N ALA A 48 -20.31 18.57 26.83
CA ALA A 48 -21.42 19.31 27.47
C ALA A 48 -21.36 19.18 29.00
N MET A 49 -21.21 17.96 29.52
CA MET A 49 -21.11 17.74 30.95
C MET A 49 -19.97 18.50 31.62
N ALA A 50 -18.81 18.57 30.94
CA ALA A 50 -17.63 19.26 31.46
C ALA A 50 -17.76 20.79 31.40
N VAL A 51 -18.36 21.33 30.32
CA VAL A 51 -18.52 22.77 30.11
C VAL A 51 -19.66 23.35 30.96
N GLU A 52 -20.82 22.74 30.91
CA GLU A 52 -22.02 23.23 31.61
C GLU A 52 -22.06 22.82 33.10
N GLY A 53 -21.66 21.57 33.37
CA GLY A 53 -21.69 21.02 34.71
C GLY A 53 -20.47 21.35 35.57
N GLY A 54 -19.39 21.82 34.95
CA GLY A 54 -18.10 22.04 35.58
C GLY A 54 -17.31 20.74 35.77
N ILE A 55 -16.08 20.74 35.30
CA ILE A 55 -15.16 19.56 35.34
C ILE A 55 -14.88 19.07 36.77
N GLU A 56 -14.94 19.98 37.74
CA GLU A 56 -14.65 19.73 39.16
C GLU A 56 -15.55 18.68 39.77
N ARG A 57 -16.80 18.56 39.32
CA ARG A 57 -17.77 17.56 39.78
C ARG A 57 -17.34 16.12 39.54
N TYR A 58 -16.44 15.95 38.59
CA TYR A 58 -15.95 14.65 38.14
C TYR A 58 -14.54 14.36 38.63
N LEU A 59 -13.98 15.18 39.52
CA LEU A 59 -12.65 15.02 40.08
C LEU A 59 -12.71 14.55 41.55
N VAL A 60 -11.64 13.89 42.00
CA VAL A 60 -11.50 13.54 43.41
C VAL A 60 -11.36 14.82 44.25
N PRO A 61 -11.84 14.84 45.52
CA PRO A 61 -11.84 16.05 46.35
C PRO A 61 -10.46 16.62 46.69
N ARG A 62 -9.42 15.80 46.62
CA ARG A 62 -8.04 16.23 46.92
C ARG A 62 -7.16 16.06 45.72
N LEU A 63 -6.64 17.17 45.19
CA LEU A 63 -5.70 17.21 44.09
C LEU A 63 -4.29 17.49 44.62
N THR A 64 -3.28 16.92 43.95
CA THR A 64 -1.89 17.30 44.16
C THR A 64 -1.65 18.71 43.59
N THR A 65 -0.60 19.41 44.05
CA THR A 65 -0.25 20.74 43.57
C THR A 65 -0.08 20.79 42.04
N ARG A 66 0.53 19.76 41.46
CA ARG A 66 0.68 19.64 39.99
C ARG A 66 -0.66 19.45 39.31
N ALA A 67 -1.54 18.61 39.86
CA ALA A 67 -2.87 18.41 39.31
C ALA A 67 -3.72 19.69 39.41
N ALA A 68 -3.58 20.46 40.49
CA ALA A 68 -4.26 21.77 40.62
C ALA A 68 -3.80 22.78 39.54
N ALA A 69 -2.51 22.78 39.20
CA ALA A 69 -2.00 23.62 38.11
C ALA A 69 -2.55 23.18 36.71
N GLU A 70 -2.62 21.88 36.46
CA GLU A 70 -3.28 21.39 35.23
C GLU A 70 -4.77 21.75 35.17
N LEU A 71 -5.47 21.69 36.31
CA LEU A 71 -6.89 22.06 36.38
C LEU A 71 -7.11 23.53 36.01
N GLU A 72 -6.23 24.41 36.45
CA GLU A 72 -6.34 25.82 36.11
C GLU A 72 -6.14 26.07 34.61
N GLN A 73 -5.19 25.40 33.98
CA GLN A 73 -5.00 25.45 32.53
C GLN A 73 -6.24 24.90 31.79
N LEU A 74 -6.80 23.81 32.27
CA LEU A 74 -7.99 23.19 31.71
C LEU A 74 -9.21 24.13 31.82
N ARG A 75 -9.39 24.83 32.95
CA ARG A 75 -10.43 25.85 33.12
C ARG A 75 -10.31 26.98 32.11
N GLN A 76 -9.12 27.51 31.91
CA GLN A 76 -8.86 28.56 30.91
C GLN A 76 -9.25 28.12 29.50
N ILE A 77 -9.05 26.84 29.15
CA ILE A 77 -9.50 26.29 27.88
C ILE A 77 -11.04 26.22 27.85
N LEU A 78 -11.65 25.67 28.89
CA LEU A 78 -13.10 25.48 28.94
C LEU A 78 -13.88 26.80 28.92
N THR A 79 -13.38 27.88 29.52
CA THR A 79 -14.02 29.20 29.47
C THR A 79 -14.14 29.77 28.04
N ARG A 80 -13.31 29.30 27.10
CA ARG A 80 -13.34 29.72 25.69
C ARG A 80 -14.27 28.86 24.84
N VAL A 81 -14.68 27.70 25.33
CA VAL A 81 -15.58 26.80 24.61
C VAL A 81 -17.00 27.35 24.69
N ARG A 82 -17.67 27.46 23.52
CA ARG A 82 -19.09 27.83 23.44
C ARG A 82 -19.81 26.68 22.74
N LEU A 83 -20.81 26.15 23.39
CA LEU A 83 -21.68 25.13 22.81
C LEU A 83 -22.82 25.83 22.05
N HIS A 84 -23.21 25.23 20.94
CA HIS A 84 -24.24 25.73 20.05
C HIS A 84 -25.26 24.61 19.81
N PRO A 85 -26.54 24.90 19.57
CA PRO A 85 -27.51 23.87 19.21
C PRO A 85 -27.12 23.16 17.92
N GLY A 86 -27.14 21.84 17.94
CA GLY A 86 -26.84 20.99 16.78
C GLY A 86 -25.99 19.78 17.15
N ASP A 87 -26.00 18.77 16.31
CA ASP A 87 -25.26 17.53 16.56
C ASP A 87 -23.75 17.70 16.33
N ASP A 88 -22.95 17.13 17.22
CA ASP A 88 -21.50 17.07 17.05
C ASP A 88 -21.12 16.30 15.78
N ARG A 89 -20.15 16.81 15.03
CA ARG A 89 -19.67 16.19 13.79
C ARG A 89 -18.33 15.51 13.99
N LYS A 90 -18.26 14.22 13.67
CA LYS A 90 -17.01 13.47 13.68
C LYS A 90 -16.47 13.34 12.25
N SER A 91 -15.29 13.89 12.03
CA SER A 91 -14.58 13.83 10.76
C SER A 91 -13.41 12.85 10.84
N LEU A 92 -13.36 11.92 9.92
CA LEU A 92 -12.29 10.94 9.80
C LEU A 92 -11.55 11.19 8.47
N PRO A 93 -10.26 11.57 8.48
CA PRO A 93 -9.48 11.82 7.25
C PRO A 93 -9.37 10.59 6.31
N LEU A 94 -9.81 9.44 6.81
CA LEU A 94 -9.81 8.17 6.07
C LEU A 94 -11.10 7.93 5.28
N CYS A 95 -12.10 8.80 5.40
CA CYS A 95 -13.34 8.75 4.64
C CYS A 95 -13.28 9.66 3.42
N ASP A 96 -14.07 9.32 2.39
CA ASP A 96 -14.36 10.23 1.29
C ASP A 96 -15.39 11.32 1.66
N ALA A 97 -15.80 12.12 0.68
CA ALA A 97 -16.77 13.20 0.90
C ALA A 97 -18.16 12.69 1.33
N GLU A 98 -18.49 11.46 0.98
CA GLU A 98 -19.73 10.77 1.31
C GLU A 98 -19.66 10.03 2.67
N GLY A 99 -18.52 10.13 3.39
CA GLY A 99 -18.33 9.49 4.70
C GLY A 99 -17.98 8.00 4.63
N VAL A 100 -17.70 7.45 3.45
CA VAL A 100 -17.33 6.05 3.26
C VAL A 100 -15.84 5.85 3.54
N LEU A 101 -15.51 4.86 4.38
CA LEU A 101 -14.14 4.54 4.76
C LEU A 101 -13.31 4.07 3.55
N ARG A 102 -12.21 4.75 3.28
CA ARG A 102 -11.24 4.35 2.24
C ARG A 102 -10.22 3.38 2.80
N ALA A 103 -10.23 2.16 2.27
CA ALA A 103 -9.34 1.07 2.73
C ALA A 103 -7.84 1.40 2.58
N GLY A 104 -7.44 2.10 1.51
CA GLY A 104 -6.04 2.49 1.28
C GLY A 104 -5.45 3.36 2.38
N PRO A 105 -6.03 4.56 2.66
CA PRO A 105 -5.59 5.42 3.77
C PRO A 105 -5.65 4.72 5.13
N ALA A 106 -6.68 3.89 5.38
CA ALA A 106 -6.80 3.13 6.63
C ALA A 106 -5.66 2.13 6.81
N TYR A 107 -5.30 1.42 5.74
CA TYR A 107 -4.16 0.49 5.73
C TYR A 107 -2.84 1.23 5.96
N GLN A 108 -2.59 2.33 5.25
CA GLN A 108 -1.38 3.15 5.43
C GLN A 108 -1.21 3.62 6.88
N LEU A 109 -2.28 4.12 7.47
CA LEU A 109 -2.26 4.53 8.87
C LEU A 109 -1.96 3.35 9.81
N SER A 110 -2.53 2.17 9.54
CA SER A 110 -2.26 0.95 10.31
C SER A 110 -0.80 0.55 10.24
N MET A 111 -0.18 0.64 9.06
CA MET A 111 1.24 0.31 8.86
C MET A 111 2.15 1.30 9.58
N VAL A 112 1.87 2.61 9.50
CA VAL A 112 2.61 3.64 10.24
C VAL A 112 2.49 3.42 11.76
N ALA A 113 1.28 3.15 12.25
CA ALA A 113 1.04 2.89 13.67
C ALA A 113 1.73 1.61 14.16
N ALA A 114 1.93 0.63 13.30
CA ALA A 114 2.69 -0.59 13.58
C ALA A 114 4.21 -0.40 13.47
N GLY A 115 4.71 0.81 13.14
CA GLY A 115 6.13 1.07 12.91
C GLY A 115 6.69 0.35 11.69
N ALA A 116 5.83 -0.05 10.75
CA ALA A 116 6.27 -0.72 9.54
C ALA A 116 7.02 0.29 8.63
N PRO A 117 8.15 -0.12 8.04
CA PRO A 117 8.88 0.74 7.12
C PRO A 117 8.03 1.06 5.89
N PRO A 118 8.28 2.21 5.23
CA PRO A 118 7.65 2.52 3.95
C PRO A 118 7.85 1.37 2.96
N CYS A 119 6.81 1.08 2.19
CA CYS A 119 6.87 0.04 1.17
C CYS A 119 7.51 0.62 -0.10
N ASP A 120 8.81 0.34 -0.32
CA ASP A 120 9.60 0.90 -1.43
C ASP A 120 9.02 0.57 -2.81
N PHE A 121 8.37 -0.58 -2.96
CA PHE A 121 7.78 -1.01 -4.22
C PHE A 121 6.34 -0.53 -4.47
N HIS A 122 5.71 0.17 -3.51
CA HIS A 122 4.29 0.55 -3.64
C HIS A 122 4.04 1.41 -4.89
N ALA A 123 4.82 2.47 -5.08
CA ALA A 123 4.69 3.35 -6.24
C ALA A 123 4.99 2.61 -7.55
N PHE A 124 6.01 1.73 -7.55
CA PHE A 124 6.36 0.91 -8.69
C PHE A 124 5.22 -0.02 -9.10
N VAL A 125 4.64 -0.76 -8.14
CA VAL A 125 3.61 -1.78 -8.42
C VAL A 125 2.24 -1.14 -8.71
N TRP A 126 1.81 -0.16 -7.92
CA TRP A 126 0.45 0.37 -7.99
C TRP A 126 0.33 1.72 -8.68
N GLY A 127 1.45 2.46 -8.82
CA GLY A 127 1.50 3.79 -9.44
C GLY A 127 1.60 3.78 -10.97
N ASN A 128 1.34 2.65 -11.63
CA ASN A 128 1.43 2.52 -13.09
C ASN A 128 0.10 2.11 -13.73
N ARG A 129 0.09 1.99 -15.06
CA ARG A 129 -1.12 1.74 -15.86
C ARG A 129 -1.20 0.31 -16.44
N ALA A 130 -0.47 -0.64 -15.86
CA ALA A 130 -0.61 -2.05 -16.22
C ALA A 130 -2.00 -2.58 -15.79
N PRO A 131 -2.51 -3.65 -16.42
CA PRO A 131 -3.75 -4.28 -16.00
C PRO A 131 -3.72 -4.72 -14.53
N PRO A 132 -4.83 -4.61 -13.76
CA PRO A 132 -4.85 -4.95 -12.32
C PRO A 132 -4.35 -6.37 -12.01
N LYS A 133 -4.66 -7.35 -12.89
CA LYS A 133 -4.14 -8.73 -12.75
C LYS A 133 -2.62 -8.79 -12.79
N VAL A 134 -1.99 -7.92 -13.61
CA VAL A 134 -0.54 -7.85 -13.78
C VAL A 134 0.09 -7.08 -12.63
N GLN A 135 -0.54 -6.02 -12.15
CA GLN A 135 -0.09 -5.32 -10.93
C GLN A 135 -0.13 -6.26 -9.71
N PHE A 136 -1.19 -7.07 -9.59
CA PHE A 136 -1.28 -8.07 -8.52
C PHE A 136 -0.19 -9.14 -8.64
N PHE A 137 0.06 -9.63 -9.86
CA PHE A 137 1.18 -10.53 -10.12
C PHE A 137 2.52 -9.90 -9.72
N ALA A 138 2.78 -8.66 -10.13
CA ALA A 138 4.00 -7.93 -9.79
C ALA A 138 4.15 -7.73 -8.27
N TRP A 139 3.06 -7.48 -7.57
CA TRP A 139 3.04 -7.42 -6.10
C TRP A 139 3.45 -8.75 -5.45
N LEU A 140 2.94 -9.88 -5.96
CA LEU A 140 3.38 -11.20 -5.51
C LEU A 140 4.83 -11.48 -5.87
N LEU A 141 5.26 -11.05 -7.05
CA LEU A 141 6.60 -11.28 -7.56
C LEU A 141 7.67 -10.59 -6.72
N VAL A 142 7.52 -9.29 -6.44
CA VAL A 142 8.50 -8.53 -5.63
C VAL A 142 8.58 -9.04 -4.18
N GLN A 143 7.59 -9.76 -3.72
CA GLN A 143 7.58 -10.44 -2.43
C GLN A 143 8.01 -11.90 -2.52
N GLU A 144 8.45 -12.38 -3.69
CA GLU A 144 8.82 -13.78 -3.95
C GLU A 144 7.70 -14.78 -3.64
N ARG A 145 6.43 -14.36 -3.81
CA ARG A 145 5.24 -15.18 -3.47
C ARG A 145 4.57 -15.86 -4.67
N ILE A 146 5.08 -15.67 -5.89
CA ILE A 146 4.57 -16.40 -7.06
C ILE A 146 4.84 -17.90 -6.91
N GLN A 147 4.05 -18.73 -7.60
CA GLN A 147 4.12 -20.18 -7.48
C GLN A 147 5.25 -20.76 -8.39
N CYS A 148 6.51 -20.30 -8.17
CA CYS A 148 7.67 -20.98 -8.73
C CYS A 148 7.89 -22.35 -8.04
N ARG A 149 8.64 -23.25 -8.66
CA ARG A 149 8.82 -24.63 -8.14
C ARG A 149 9.45 -24.66 -6.75
N ALA A 150 10.39 -23.76 -6.46
CA ALA A 150 10.96 -23.64 -5.11
C ALA A 150 9.89 -23.30 -4.05
N ASN A 151 8.93 -22.44 -4.37
CA ASN A 151 7.82 -22.10 -3.47
C ASN A 151 6.79 -23.24 -3.36
N LEU A 152 6.56 -23.98 -4.44
CA LEU A 152 5.70 -25.17 -4.44
C LEU A 152 6.34 -26.32 -3.66
N LEU A 153 7.66 -26.49 -3.73
CA LEU A 153 8.40 -27.48 -2.94
C LEU A 153 8.29 -27.18 -1.45
N LYS A 154 8.47 -25.90 -1.04
CA LYS A 154 8.26 -25.46 0.36
C LYS A 154 6.86 -25.78 0.89
N LYS A 155 5.87 -25.87 -0.01
CA LYS A 155 4.47 -26.18 0.32
C LYS A 155 4.14 -27.67 0.16
N ASN A 156 5.12 -28.51 -0.12
CA ASN A 156 4.96 -29.95 -0.40
C ASN A 156 4.00 -30.27 -1.57
N VAL A 157 3.88 -29.35 -2.54
CA VAL A 157 3.03 -29.55 -3.74
C VAL A 157 3.77 -30.30 -4.83
N VAL A 158 5.10 -30.11 -4.93
CA VAL A 158 5.99 -30.82 -5.86
C VAL A 158 7.12 -31.49 -5.08
N GLN A 159 7.74 -32.51 -5.68
CA GLN A 159 8.84 -33.27 -5.07
C GLN A 159 10.22 -32.69 -5.40
N ASP A 160 10.28 -31.82 -6.40
CA ASP A 160 11.52 -31.29 -6.95
C ASP A 160 11.31 -29.85 -7.41
N ALA A 161 12.35 -29.00 -7.29
CA ALA A 161 12.33 -27.61 -7.65
C ALA A 161 13.05 -27.30 -8.97
N THR A 162 13.43 -28.29 -9.75
CA THR A 162 14.13 -28.11 -11.03
C THR A 162 13.27 -27.33 -12.04
N CYS A 163 13.86 -26.36 -12.71
CA CYS A 163 13.17 -25.54 -13.70
C CYS A 163 12.78 -26.36 -14.94
N GLU A 164 11.49 -26.40 -15.25
CA GLU A 164 10.97 -27.14 -16.41
C GLU A 164 11.35 -26.51 -17.76
N VAL A 165 11.63 -25.20 -17.78
CA VAL A 165 11.97 -24.48 -19.01
C VAL A 165 13.40 -24.80 -19.46
N CYS A 166 14.39 -24.77 -18.56
CA CYS A 166 15.78 -25.02 -18.88
C CYS A 166 16.28 -26.39 -18.44
N ARG A 167 15.53 -27.08 -17.57
CA ARG A 167 15.88 -28.38 -16.99
C ARG A 167 17.21 -28.42 -16.23
N ALA A 168 17.69 -27.20 -15.83
CA ALA A 168 18.97 -27.01 -15.18
C ALA A 168 18.90 -26.14 -13.97
N GLY A 169 18.93 -26.37 -12.83
CA GLY A 169 18.91 -25.50 -11.65
C GLY A 169 17.54 -25.31 -11.01
N VAL A 170 17.56 -24.77 -9.81
CA VAL A 170 16.38 -24.55 -8.99
C VAL A 170 15.59 -23.37 -9.51
N GLU A 171 14.29 -23.56 -9.76
CA GLU A 171 13.37 -22.50 -10.17
C GLU A 171 12.87 -21.74 -8.93
N ASP A 172 13.62 -20.75 -8.49
CA ASP A 172 13.13 -19.66 -7.65
C ASP A 172 12.63 -18.48 -8.49
N CYS A 173 12.17 -17.39 -7.87
CA CYS A 173 11.66 -16.24 -8.59
C CYS A 173 12.73 -15.53 -9.43
N ASP A 174 13.95 -15.42 -8.93
CA ASP A 174 15.07 -14.81 -9.65
C ASP A 174 15.55 -15.67 -10.81
N HIS A 175 15.59 -17.00 -10.62
CA HIS A 175 15.92 -17.91 -11.73
C HIS A 175 14.89 -17.78 -12.85
N LEU A 176 13.60 -17.84 -12.50
CA LEU A 176 12.53 -17.78 -13.49
C LEU A 176 12.60 -16.51 -14.34
N LEU A 177 12.92 -15.35 -13.72
CA LEU A 177 12.89 -14.07 -14.43
C LEU A 177 14.23 -13.64 -14.99
N PHE A 178 15.36 -14.01 -14.39
CA PHE A 178 16.67 -13.47 -14.76
C PHE A 178 17.71 -14.56 -15.08
N ARG A 179 17.80 -15.60 -14.26
CA ARG A 179 18.91 -16.57 -14.32
C ARG A 179 18.64 -17.78 -15.21
N CYS A 180 17.37 -18.05 -15.55
CA CYS A 180 17.07 -19.08 -16.52
C CYS A 180 17.68 -18.73 -17.89
N PRO A 181 18.37 -19.65 -18.59
CA PRO A 181 18.92 -19.37 -19.93
C PRO A 181 17.88 -18.81 -20.91
N PHE A 182 16.64 -19.28 -20.84
CA PHE A 182 15.55 -18.73 -21.65
C PHE A 182 15.28 -17.27 -21.30
N SER A 183 15.10 -16.94 -20.02
CA SER A 183 14.84 -15.57 -19.57
C SER A 183 16.04 -14.65 -19.84
N SER A 184 17.25 -15.14 -19.62
CA SER A 184 18.48 -14.41 -19.95
C SER A 184 18.54 -14.05 -21.44
N SER A 185 18.17 -14.98 -22.35
CA SER A 185 18.08 -14.68 -23.78
C SER A 185 17.06 -13.60 -24.10
N VAL A 186 15.92 -13.56 -23.38
CA VAL A 186 14.92 -12.49 -23.52
C VAL A 186 15.51 -11.13 -23.14
N TRP A 187 16.16 -11.01 -21.99
CA TRP A 187 16.77 -9.75 -21.55
C TRP A 187 17.93 -9.30 -22.44
N THR A 188 18.74 -10.25 -22.90
CA THR A 188 19.81 -9.96 -23.86
C THR A 188 19.26 -9.39 -25.17
N SER A 189 18.16 -9.96 -25.69
CA SER A 189 17.48 -9.44 -26.89
C SER A 189 16.92 -8.02 -26.72
N LEU A 190 16.61 -7.63 -25.47
CA LEU A 190 16.19 -6.28 -25.13
C LEU A 190 17.35 -5.33 -24.79
N HIS A 191 18.59 -5.79 -24.93
CA HIS A 191 19.81 -5.08 -24.52
C HIS A 191 19.78 -4.62 -23.05
N VAL A 192 19.17 -5.43 -22.16
CA VAL A 192 19.11 -5.17 -20.72
C VAL A 192 20.08 -6.08 -20.01
N ASP A 193 21.05 -5.47 -19.33
CA ASP A 193 21.92 -6.21 -18.41
C ASP A 193 21.18 -6.48 -17.09
N THR A 194 20.98 -7.76 -16.82
CA THR A 194 20.32 -8.23 -15.58
C THR A 194 21.28 -8.85 -14.58
N ALA A 195 22.59 -8.67 -14.77
CA ALA A 195 23.58 -9.15 -13.81
C ALA A 195 23.34 -8.51 -12.44
N GLY A 196 23.18 -9.34 -11.42
CA GLY A 196 22.89 -8.88 -10.05
C GLY A 196 21.45 -8.39 -9.80
N CYS A 197 20.55 -8.43 -10.80
CA CYS A 197 19.15 -8.10 -10.60
C CYS A 197 18.42 -9.14 -9.73
N SER A 198 17.48 -8.67 -8.94
CA SER A 198 16.58 -9.51 -8.15
C SER A 198 15.14 -9.02 -8.27
N VAL A 199 14.19 -9.95 -8.20
CA VAL A 199 12.76 -9.61 -8.20
C VAL A 199 12.37 -8.72 -7.01
N ARG A 200 13.11 -8.77 -5.90
CA ARG A 200 12.91 -7.90 -4.74
C ARG A 200 13.18 -6.43 -5.02
N HIS A 201 13.99 -6.14 -6.04
CA HIS A 201 14.36 -4.79 -6.47
C HIS A 201 14.08 -4.60 -7.96
N LEU A 202 12.93 -5.11 -8.42
CA LEU A 202 12.54 -5.12 -9.82
C LEU A 202 12.53 -3.72 -10.46
N TRP A 203 12.31 -2.67 -9.68
CA TRP A 203 12.39 -1.27 -10.10
C TRP A 203 13.82 -0.77 -10.40
N CYS A 204 14.83 -1.54 -10.04
CA CYS A 204 16.24 -1.25 -10.34
C CYS A 204 16.73 -1.89 -11.65
N VAL A 205 15.91 -2.69 -12.34
CA VAL A 205 16.27 -3.27 -13.65
C VAL A 205 16.54 -2.13 -14.63
N PRO A 206 17.65 -2.15 -15.41
CA PRO A 206 17.96 -1.07 -16.33
C PRO A 206 16.86 -0.87 -17.39
N ARG A 207 16.57 0.38 -17.68
CA ARG A 207 15.56 0.73 -18.68
C ARG A 207 16.16 0.65 -20.09
N PRO A 208 15.54 -0.09 -21.04
CA PRO A 208 15.93 -0.03 -22.44
C PRO A 208 15.74 1.39 -23.01
N ASP A 209 16.67 1.87 -23.82
CA ASP A 209 16.64 3.22 -24.41
C ASP A 209 15.36 3.50 -25.22
N ALA A 210 14.86 2.48 -25.89
CA ALA A 210 13.62 2.57 -26.68
C ALA A 210 12.35 2.72 -25.86
N VAL A 211 12.38 2.52 -24.52
CA VAL A 211 11.22 2.57 -23.64
C VAL A 211 11.16 3.90 -22.90
N LEU A 212 10.06 4.64 -23.05
CA LEU A 212 9.83 5.89 -22.33
C LEU A 212 9.74 5.64 -20.82
N GLU A 213 10.40 6.48 -20.02
CA GLU A 213 10.43 6.40 -18.56
C GLU A 213 9.04 6.31 -17.93
N LYS A 214 8.10 7.12 -18.40
CA LYS A 214 6.70 7.14 -17.95
C LYS A 214 6.00 5.77 -18.00
N TYR A 215 6.39 4.91 -18.94
CA TYR A 215 5.79 3.59 -19.16
C TYR A 215 6.76 2.44 -18.88
N TYR A 216 7.93 2.74 -18.34
CA TYR A 216 8.93 1.73 -18.03
C TYR A 216 8.41 0.62 -17.10
N ASN A 217 7.72 0.99 -16.01
CA ASN A 217 7.16 0.00 -15.08
C ASN A 217 6.16 -0.94 -15.78
N CYS A 218 5.33 -0.38 -16.67
CA CYS A 218 4.40 -1.20 -17.48
C CYS A 218 5.15 -2.16 -18.39
N PHE A 219 6.22 -1.69 -19.05
CA PHE A 219 7.03 -2.52 -19.94
C PHE A 219 7.70 -3.68 -19.20
N ILE A 220 8.34 -3.40 -18.05
CA ILE A 220 8.94 -4.45 -17.21
C ILE A 220 7.88 -5.47 -16.77
N PHE A 221 6.71 -4.99 -16.38
CA PHE A 221 5.62 -5.90 -16.00
C PHE A 221 5.12 -6.75 -17.16
N LEU A 222 5.10 -6.22 -18.39
CA LEU A 222 4.75 -6.99 -19.57
C LEU A 222 5.73 -8.16 -19.75
N ILE A 223 7.03 -7.89 -19.72
CA ILE A 223 8.06 -8.93 -19.90
C ILE A 223 7.98 -9.97 -18.78
N CYS A 224 7.94 -9.55 -17.52
CA CYS A 224 7.84 -10.47 -16.38
C CYS A 224 6.57 -11.32 -16.42
N TRP A 225 5.43 -10.71 -16.78
CA TRP A 225 4.15 -11.39 -16.93
C TRP A 225 4.18 -12.44 -18.04
N GLN A 226 4.80 -12.13 -19.17
CA GLN A 226 4.91 -13.06 -20.29
C GLN A 226 5.90 -14.19 -19.99
N LEU A 227 7.03 -13.92 -19.30
CA LEU A 227 7.92 -14.98 -18.81
C LEU A 227 7.18 -15.96 -17.90
N TRP A 228 6.37 -15.44 -16.99
CA TRP A 228 5.52 -16.26 -16.13
C TRP A 228 4.47 -17.07 -16.91
N LYS A 229 3.79 -16.46 -17.88
CA LYS A 229 2.81 -17.16 -18.74
C LYS A 229 3.49 -18.23 -19.61
N HIS A 230 4.62 -17.90 -20.19
CA HIS A 230 5.40 -18.84 -21.03
C HIS A 230 5.80 -20.08 -20.24
N ARG A 231 6.38 -19.87 -19.05
CA ARG A 231 6.69 -20.97 -18.12
C ARG A 231 5.46 -21.81 -17.78
N ASN A 232 4.31 -21.18 -17.54
CA ASN A 232 3.07 -21.90 -17.26
C ASN A 232 2.59 -22.71 -18.47
N GLY A 233 2.77 -22.21 -19.67
CA GLY A 233 2.52 -22.95 -20.91
C GLY A 233 3.38 -24.22 -21.02
N VAL A 234 4.65 -24.13 -20.65
CA VAL A 234 5.55 -25.32 -20.62
C VAL A 234 5.05 -26.37 -19.62
N ILE A 235 4.66 -25.94 -18.41
CA ILE A 235 4.27 -26.87 -17.34
C ILE A 235 2.88 -27.47 -17.53
N PHE A 236 1.88 -26.64 -17.87
CA PHE A 236 0.48 -27.07 -17.85
C PHE A 236 -0.06 -27.45 -19.23
N GLN A 237 0.60 -27.02 -20.30
CA GLN A 237 0.18 -27.27 -21.67
C GLN A 237 1.20 -28.08 -22.47
N SER A 238 2.30 -28.49 -21.81
CA SER A 238 3.40 -29.26 -22.42
C SER A 238 3.96 -28.60 -23.68
N LEU A 239 4.01 -27.26 -23.69
CA LEU A 239 4.57 -26.50 -24.81
C LEU A 239 6.09 -26.49 -24.72
N ASP A 240 6.77 -26.60 -25.87
CA ASP A 240 8.22 -26.41 -25.92
C ASP A 240 8.58 -24.93 -25.70
N PRO A 241 9.67 -24.63 -24.97
CA PRO A 241 10.18 -23.27 -24.84
C PRO A 241 10.52 -22.68 -26.22
N SER A 242 9.97 -21.48 -26.53
CA SER A 242 10.13 -20.84 -27.85
C SER A 242 10.18 -19.33 -27.70
N LEU A 243 11.32 -18.72 -28.10
CA LEU A 243 11.47 -17.27 -28.13
C LEU A 243 10.53 -16.61 -29.15
N THR A 244 10.32 -17.24 -30.30
CA THR A 244 9.39 -16.73 -31.34
C THR A 244 7.97 -16.61 -30.78
N ARG A 245 7.48 -17.65 -30.10
CA ARG A 245 6.15 -17.62 -29.46
C ARG A 245 6.11 -16.58 -28.33
N PHE A 246 7.15 -16.52 -27.53
CA PHE A 246 7.25 -15.54 -26.43
C PHE A 246 7.09 -14.10 -26.94
N TRP A 247 7.81 -13.74 -28.02
CA TRP A 247 7.71 -12.40 -28.61
C TRP A 247 6.36 -12.12 -29.24
N ALA A 248 5.77 -13.10 -29.93
CA ALA A 248 4.41 -12.98 -30.46
C ALA A 248 3.39 -12.69 -29.32
N ASP A 249 3.46 -13.44 -28.22
CA ASP A 249 2.59 -13.26 -27.06
C ASP A 249 2.82 -11.89 -26.37
N CYS A 250 4.07 -11.40 -26.31
CA CYS A 250 4.38 -10.06 -25.81
C CYS A 250 3.74 -8.97 -26.68
N ILE A 251 3.83 -9.10 -28.01
CA ILE A 251 3.26 -8.13 -28.96
C ILE A 251 1.73 -8.12 -28.87
N GLU A 252 1.10 -9.28 -28.78
CA GLU A 252 -0.35 -9.36 -28.63
C GLU A 252 -0.83 -8.73 -27.33
N GLU A 253 -0.18 -9.04 -26.21
CA GLU A 253 -0.53 -8.44 -24.92
C GLU A 253 -0.27 -6.92 -24.91
N ALA A 254 0.85 -6.46 -25.50
CA ALA A 254 1.19 -5.04 -25.62
C ALA A 254 0.12 -4.24 -26.36
N LYS A 255 -0.49 -4.80 -27.41
CA LYS A 255 -1.59 -4.16 -28.16
C LYS A 255 -2.86 -3.98 -27.35
N LEU A 256 -3.10 -4.79 -26.32
CA LEU A 256 -4.30 -4.72 -25.50
C LEU A 256 -4.24 -3.63 -24.41
N TRP A 257 -3.05 -3.34 -23.87
CA TRP A 257 -2.89 -2.46 -22.71
C TRP A 257 -3.20 -0.99 -22.97
N PRO A 258 -2.91 -0.41 -24.16
CA PRO A 258 -3.17 1.00 -24.47
C PRO A 258 -4.64 1.41 -24.39
N SER A 259 -5.57 0.46 -24.45
CA SER A 259 -7.00 0.74 -24.26
C SER A 259 -7.30 1.45 -22.94
N ARG A 260 -6.42 1.26 -21.93
CA ARG A 260 -6.47 1.85 -20.57
C ARG A 260 -5.70 3.15 -20.44
N TRP A 261 -4.98 3.57 -21.48
CA TRP A 261 -4.11 4.73 -21.45
C TRP A 261 -4.80 5.97 -22.03
N PRO A 262 -4.36 7.18 -21.68
CA PRO A 262 -4.79 8.39 -22.35
C PRO A 262 -4.59 8.27 -23.87
N ARG A 263 -5.49 8.84 -24.65
CA ARG A 263 -5.43 8.76 -26.13
C ARG A 263 -4.07 9.20 -26.69
N ALA A 264 -3.49 10.27 -26.12
CA ALA A 264 -2.19 10.81 -26.54
C ALA A 264 -1.02 9.82 -26.32
N ASP A 265 -1.15 8.86 -25.42
CA ASP A 265 -0.06 7.94 -25.05
C ASP A 265 -0.20 6.55 -25.72
N ARG A 266 -1.25 6.32 -26.48
CA ARG A 266 -1.53 4.98 -27.03
C ARG A 266 -0.49 4.53 -28.07
N CYS A 267 0.14 5.47 -28.78
CA CYS A 267 1.22 5.19 -29.73
C CYS A 267 2.49 4.60 -29.08
N VAL A 268 2.66 4.74 -27.77
CA VAL A 268 3.81 4.14 -27.04
C VAL A 268 3.86 2.62 -27.22
N ALA A 269 2.72 1.95 -27.28
CA ALA A 269 2.67 0.51 -27.51
C ALA A 269 3.13 0.10 -28.91
N GLU A 270 2.99 0.95 -29.90
CA GLU A 270 3.50 0.72 -31.25
C GLU A 270 5.05 0.67 -31.21
N GLY A 271 5.66 1.61 -30.47
CA GLY A 271 7.12 1.59 -30.21
C GLY A 271 7.57 0.33 -29.48
N TRP A 272 6.77 -0.17 -28.52
CA TRP A 272 7.08 -1.45 -27.87
C TRP A 272 7.01 -2.62 -28.86
N CYS A 273 5.96 -2.69 -29.70
CA CYS A 273 5.84 -3.74 -30.70
C CYS A 273 7.02 -3.77 -31.67
N GLN A 274 7.57 -2.61 -32.03
CA GLN A 274 8.80 -2.53 -32.83
C GLN A 274 10.03 -3.07 -32.09
N SER A 275 10.18 -2.72 -30.80
CA SER A 275 11.28 -3.18 -29.96
C SER A 275 11.20 -4.68 -29.60
N LEU A 276 9.98 -5.24 -29.60
CA LEU A 276 9.70 -6.65 -29.28
C LEU A 276 9.71 -7.55 -30.53
N SER A 277 9.81 -6.99 -31.72
CA SER A 277 9.93 -7.77 -32.95
C SER A 277 11.31 -8.38 -33.05
N PRO A 278 11.46 -9.72 -33.19
CA PRO A 278 12.77 -10.31 -33.41
C PRO A 278 13.37 -9.73 -34.68
N MET A 279 14.64 -9.29 -34.59
CA MET A 279 15.46 -8.97 -35.76
C MET A 279 15.73 -10.23 -36.56
#